data_a67cdd0ab46bb0fc45fcb6a461a260fd
#
_entry.id   a67cdd0ab46bb0fc45fcb6a461a260fd
#
_cell.length_a   1.000
_cell.length_b   1.000
_cell.length_c   1.000
_cell.angle_alpha   90.00
_cell.angle_beta   90.00
_cell.angle_gamma   90.00
#
_symmetry.space_group_name_H-M   'P 1'
#
loop_
_entity.id
_entity.type
_entity.pdbx_description
1 polymer ?
#
loop_
_entity_poly.entity_id
_entity_poly.type
_entity_poly.pdbx_seq_one_letter_code
_entity_poly.pdbx_strand_id
1 'polypeptide(L)'
;MFALALLPLVLYFAFLTRLHFRATPTVLDGSLDCTLLAWGLFGFITFGPGRQIIPLYVFATWGVFTWIFWVGFYFVVVVALARQFQNRLVVYHCKRELVLPAFFTLARQIDPKTEWSGHVLSLHGLGVQWSISNDRLGGHLLFIPTNPSTNSPHHKMLREHMKNLCRTLVMPKSKTRWFWCIFTFALFVLAIGLLVKDFTMIVQQFGDLWMPL
;
A
#
# COMPACT_ATOMS: atom_id res chain seq x y z
N MET A 1 6.49 23.73 -4.03
CA MET A 1 5.28 22.90 -3.78
C MET A 1 5.45 21.41 -4.09
N PHE A 2 6.32 21.04 -5.02
CA PHE A 2 6.60 19.61 -5.33
C PHE A 2 7.19 18.83 -4.15
N ALA A 3 7.96 19.47 -3.28
CA ALA A 3 8.52 18.82 -2.09
C ALA A 3 7.44 18.31 -1.13
N LEU A 4 6.42 19.11 -0.86
CA LEU A 4 5.30 18.74 -0.01
C LEU A 4 4.47 17.60 -0.64
N ALA A 5 4.38 17.58 -1.99
CA ALA A 5 3.70 16.53 -2.71
C ALA A 5 4.38 15.15 -2.56
N LEU A 6 5.70 15.12 -2.39
CA LEU A 6 6.47 13.88 -2.24
C LEU A 6 6.50 13.35 -0.81
N LEU A 7 6.23 14.17 0.20
CA LEU A 7 6.36 13.80 1.60
C LEU A 7 5.48 12.60 2.00
N PRO A 8 4.18 12.50 1.62
CA PRO A 8 3.37 11.32 1.90
C PRO A 8 3.93 10.05 1.24
N LEU A 9 4.50 10.19 0.02
CA LEU A 9 5.09 9.07 -0.70
C LEU A 9 6.36 8.57 0.00
N VAL A 10 7.20 9.45 0.50
CA VAL A 10 8.38 9.10 1.31
C VAL A 10 7.97 8.35 2.58
N LEU A 11 6.92 8.82 3.28
CA LEU A 11 6.40 8.15 4.47
C LEU A 11 5.86 6.75 4.15
N TYR A 12 5.16 6.58 3.03
CA TYR A 12 4.70 5.27 2.58
C TYR A 12 5.86 4.31 2.32
N PHE A 13 6.90 4.74 1.59
CA PHE A 13 8.08 3.91 1.34
C PHE A 13 8.90 3.65 2.61
N ALA A 14 8.97 4.60 3.54
CA ALA A 14 9.58 4.37 4.85
C ALA A 14 8.82 3.29 5.65
N PHE A 15 7.49 3.30 5.58
CA PHE A 15 6.66 2.25 6.17
C PHE A 15 6.93 0.89 5.52
N LEU A 16 6.97 0.79 4.18
CA LEU A 16 7.33 -0.45 3.48
C LEU A 16 8.72 -0.94 3.85
N THR A 17 9.70 -0.04 3.90
CA THR A 17 11.07 -0.36 4.33
C THR A 17 11.05 -0.96 5.73
N ARG A 18 10.35 -0.34 6.68
CA ARG A 18 10.19 -0.88 8.04
C ARG A 18 9.60 -2.29 8.05
N LEU A 19 8.63 -2.59 7.18
CA LEU A 19 8.07 -3.93 7.07
C LEU A 19 9.10 -4.96 6.61
N HIS A 20 9.99 -4.60 5.68
CA HIS A 20 11.05 -5.47 5.17
C HIS A 20 12.21 -5.69 6.16
N PHE A 21 12.36 -4.82 7.17
CA PHE A 21 13.34 -5.00 8.24
C PHE A 21 12.83 -5.84 9.41
N ARG A 22 11.55 -6.14 9.49
CA ARG A 22 10.99 -7.04 10.51
C ARG A 22 11.50 -8.47 10.30
N ALA A 23 11.69 -9.19 11.40
CA ALA A 23 12.06 -10.59 11.36
C ALA A 23 10.87 -11.52 11.06
N THR A 24 9.64 -11.03 11.26
CA THR A 24 8.40 -11.78 11.05
C THR A 24 7.61 -11.23 9.88
N PRO A 25 6.95 -12.08 9.08
CA PRO A 25 6.07 -11.62 8.03
C PRO A 25 4.91 -10.81 8.61
N THR A 26 4.49 -9.78 7.90
CA THR A 26 3.41 -8.90 8.34
C THR A 26 2.22 -9.07 7.41
N VAL A 27 1.08 -9.40 8.00
CA VAL A 27 -0.20 -9.52 7.27
C VAL A 27 -0.94 -8.20 7.37
N LEU A 28 -1.24 -7.61 6.21
CA LEU A 28 -2.08 -6.42 6.09
C LEU A 28 -3.38 -6.78 5.38
N ASP A 29 -4.44 -6.10 5.78
CA ASP A 29 -5.70 -6.16 5.05
C ASP A 29 -5.57 -5.38 3.75
N GLY A 30 -6.05 -5.91 2.64
CA GLY A 30 -5.90 -5.27 1.33
C GLY A 30 -6.54 -3.88 1.25
N SER A 31 -7.60 -3.60 2.02
CA SER A 31 -8.17 -2.26 2.15
C SER A 31 -7.19 -1.29 2.80
N LEU A 32 -6.51 -1.72 3.87
CA LEU A 32 -5.53 -0.91 4.57
C LEU A 32 -4.30 -0.66 3.71
N ASP A 33 -3.83 -1.68 3.00
CA ASP A 33 -2.72 -1.57 2.05
C ASP A 33 -3.03 -0.59 0.91
N CYS A 34 -4.22 -0.72 0.30
CA CYS A 34 -4.71 0.21 -0.72
C CYS A 34 -4.82 1.65 -0.19
N THR A 35 -5.32 1.82 1.03
CA THR A 35 -5.46 3.15 1.65
C THR A 35 -4.10 3.77 1.94
N LEU A 36 -3.13 3.00 2.44
CA LEU A 36 -1.76 3.50 2.68
C LEU A 36 -1.07 3.91 1.38
N LEU A 37 -1.22 3.12 0.31
CA LEU A 37 -0.70 3.48 -1.02
C LEU A 37 -1.37 4.76 -1.53
N ALA A 38 -2.68 4.85 -1.41
CA ALA A 38 -3.43 6.04 -1.81
C ALA A 38 -2.97 7.27 -1.02
N TRP A 39 -2.79 7.17 0.30
CA TRP A 39 -2.22 8.24 1.11
C TRP A 39 -0.83 8.65 0.62
N GLY A 40 0.03 7.69 0.29
CA GLY A 40 1.36 7.97 -0.29
C GLY A 40 1.27 8.75 -1.61
N LEU A 41 0.32 8.41 -2.47
CA LEU A 41 0.12 9.04 -3.78
C LEU A 41 -0.68 10.35 -3.71
N PHE A 42 -1.35 10.64 -2.60
CA PHE A 42 -2.23 11.80 -2.46
C PHE A 42 -1.55 13.11 -2.85
N GLY A 43 -0.38 13.38 -2.27
CA GLY A 43 0.37 14.59 -2.56
C GLY A 43 0.78 14.69 -4.04
N PHE A 44 1.20 13.56 -4.62
CA PHE A 44 1.63 13.48 -6.01
C PHE A 44 0.48 13.73 -6.99
N ILE A 45 -0.70 13.20 -6.69
CA ILE A 45 -1.90 13.38 -7.53
C ILE A 45 -2.50 14.78 -7.38
N THR A 46 -2.53 15.32 -6.15
CA THR A 46 -3.17 16.61 -5.89
C THR A 46 -2.28 17.79 -6.25
N PHE A 47 -1.01 17.81 -5.81
CA PHE A 47 -0.11 18.95 -5.95
C PHE A 47 0.99 18.74 -6.98
N GLY A 48 1.20 17.51 -7.44
CA GLY A 48 2.22 17.10 -8.39
C GLY A 48 1.71 17.07 -9.84
N PRO A 49 2.25 16.14 -10.65
CA PRO A 49 1.89 15.96 -12.05
C PRO A 49 0.40 15.72 -12.31
N GLY A 50 -0.32 15.16 -11.34
CA GLY A 50 -1.77 14.94 -11.43
C GLY A 50 -2.55 16.25 -11.68
N ARG A 51 -2.06 17.37 -11.17
CA ARG A 51 -2.64 18.69 -11.45
C ARG A 51 -2.63 19.05 -12.93
N GLN A 52 -1.65 18.57 -13.70
CA GLN A 52 -1.53 18.88 -15.13
C GLN A 52 -2.63 18.22 -15.98
N ILE A 53 -3.31 17.20 -15.42
CA ILE A 53 -4.43 16.52 -16.09
C ILE A 53 -5.64 17.45 -16.17
N ILE A 54 -5.77 18.40 -15.22
CA ILE A 54 -6.90 19.33 -15.20
C ILE A 54 -6.58 20.53 -16.09
N PRO A 55 -7.40 20.81 -17.10
CA PRO A 55 -7.19 21.94 -17.98
C PRO A 55 -7.17 23.27 -17.22
N LEU A 56 -6.26 24.17 -17.59
CA LEU A 56 -6.09 25.48 -16.92
C LEU A 56 -7.38 26.33 -16.92
N TYR A 57 -8.20 26.22 -17.96
CA TYR A 57 -9.45 26.97 -18.03
C TYR A 57 -10.46 26.55 -16.94
N VAL A 58 -10.43 25.28 -16.50
CA VAL A 58 -11.29 24.80 -15.41
C VAL A 58 -10.91 25.48 -14.09
N PHE A 59 -9.59 25.64 -13.83
CA PHE A 59 -9.12 26.38 -12.68
C PHE A 59 -9.49 27.86 -12.76
N ALA A 60 -9.39 28.46 -13.94
CA ALA A 60 -9.75 29.85 -14.15
C ALA A 60 -11.25 30.12 -13.92
N THR A 61 -12.10 29.17 -14.31
CA THR A 61 -13.55 29.32 -14.23
C THR A 61 -14.11 28.96 -12.85
N TRP A 62 -13.65 27.87 -12.26
CA TRP A 62 -14.21 27.29 -11.03
C TRP A 62 -13.38 27.59 -9.77
N GLY A 63 -12.14 28.10 -9.90
CA GLY A 63 -11.30 28.49 -8.79
C GLY A 63 -11.14 27.37 -7.73
N VAL A 64 -11.47 27.71 -6.48
CA VAL A 64 -11.37 26.79 -5.34
C VAL A 64 -12.27 25.56 -5.46
N PHE A 65 -13.42 25.67 -6.12
CA PHE A 65 -14.34 24.53 -6.32
C PHE A 65 -13.70 23.41 -7.12
N THR A 66 -12.78 23.70 -8.04
CA THR A 66 -12.01 22.68 -8.78
C THR A 66 -11.22 21.79 -7.83
N TRP A 67 -10.62 22.38 -6.79
CA TRP A 67 -9.87 21.63 -5.79
C TRP A 67 -10.78 20.75 -4.93
N ILE A 68 -11.90 21.28 -4.47
CA ILE A 68 -12.88 20.54 -3.67
C ILE A 68 -13.39 19.34 -4.46
N PHE A 69 -13.75 19.55 -5.73
CA PHE A 69 -14.21 18.48 -6.60
C PHE A 69 -13.13 17.43 -6.84
N TRP A 70 -11.89 17.86 -7.15
CA TRP A 70 -10.78 16.97 -7.46
C TRP A 70 -10.38 16.10 -6.25
N VAL A 71 -10.22 16.72 -5.09
CA VAL A 71 -9.90 16.01 -3.84
C VAL A 71 -11.08 15.11 -3.43
N GLY A 72 -12.32 15.58 -3.54
CA GLY A 72 -13.51 14.78 -3.26
C GLY A 72 -13.59 13.56 -4.16
N PHE A 73 -13.39 13.73 -5.48
CA PHE A 73 -13.34 12.63 -6.44
C PHE A 73 -12.24 11.61 -6.09
N TYR A 74 -11.03 12.10 -5.74
CA TYR A 74 -9.95 11.24 -5.30
C TYR A 74 -10.37 10.37 -4.10
N PHE A 75 -10.97 10.96 -3.06
CA PHE A 75 -11.44 10.20 -1.91
C PHE A 75 -12.52 9.17 -2.26
N VAL A 76 -13.46 9.52 -3.13
CA VAL A 76 -14.49 8.57 -3.60
C VAL A 76 -13.84 7.37 -4.29
N VAL A 77 -12.87 7.61 -5.17
CA VAL A 77 -12.12 6.53 -5.85
C VAL A 77 -11.36 5.67 -4.84
N VAL A 78 -10.67 6.30 -3.87
CA VAL A 78 -9.93 5.56 -2.83
C VAL A 78 -10.86 4.69 -1.99
N VAL A 79 -12.01 5.21 -1.58
CA VAL A 79 -13.01 4.44 -0.81
C VAL A 79 -13.57 3.28 -1.63
N ALA A 80 -13.87 3.51 -2.91
CA ALA A 80 -14.36 2.47 -3.82
C ALA A 80 -13.32 1.35 -3.99
N LEU A 81 -12.05 1.70 -4.23
CA LEU A 81 -10.94 0.73 -4.32
C LEU A 81 -10.71 0.00 -3.00
N ALA A 82 -10.68 0.71 -1.86
CA ALA A 82 -10.51 0.10 -0.55
C ALA A 82 -11.61 -0.93 -0.24
N ARG A 83 -12.86 -0.64 -0.62
CA ARG A 83 -13.97 -1.59 -0.51
C ARG A 83 -13.77 -2.81 -1.40
N GLN A 84 -13.31 -2.63 -2.64
CA GLN A 84 -13.03 -3.73 -3.56
C GLN A 84 -11.91 -4.65 -3.04
N PHE A 85 -10.92 -4.09 -2.32
CA PHE A 85 -9.80 -4.82 -1.75
C PHE A 85 -10.03 -5.30 -0.31
N GLN A 86 -11.17 -5.04 0.29
CA GLN A 86 -11.48 -5.32 1.70
C GLN A 86 -11.26 -6.78 2.11
N ASN A 87 -11.47 -7.71 1.19
CA ASN A 87 -11.39 -9.14 1.49
C ASN A 87 -10.05 -9.78 1.09
N ARG A 88 -9.12 -8.99 0.54
CA ARG A 88 -7.78 -9.48 0.19
C ARG A 88 -6.86 -9.40 1.41
N LEU A 89 -5.91 -10.35 1.48
CA LEU A 89 -4.83 -10.32 2.45
C LEU A 89 -3.51 -10.21 1.73
N VAL A 90 -2.68 -9.28 2.20
CA VAL A 90 -1.32 -9.08 1.69
C VAL A 90 -0.34 -9.46 2.78
N VAL A 91 0.52 -10.44 2.49
CA VAL A 91 1.57 -10.89 3.41
C VAL A 91 2.90 -10.34 2.91
N TYR A 92 3.43 -9.38 3.65
CA TYR A 92 4.71 -8.74 3.37
C TYR A 92 5.86 -9.49 4.00
N HIS A 93 7.04 -9.38 3.38
CA HIS A 93 8.30 -9.96 3.86
C HIS A 93 8.16 -11.46 4.11
N CYS A 94 7.68 -12.19 3.10
CA CYS A 94 7.51 -13.63 3.20
C CYS A 94 8.24 -14.38 2.09
N LYS A 95 8.71 -15.58 2.43
CA LYS A 95 9.14 -16.58 1.44
C LYS A 95 7.99 -17.55 1.21
N ARG A 96 7.58 -17.67 -0.05
CA ARG A 96 6.51 -18.56 -0.48
C ARG A 96 6.69 -19.98 0.09
N GLU A 97 7.91 -20.48 0.00
CA GLU A 97 8.29 -21.85 0.40
C GLU A 97 8.08 -22.13 1.90
N LEU A 98 8.08 -21.07 2.74
CA LEU A 98 7.86 -21.21 4.19
C LEU A 98 6.42 -20.94 4.59
N VAL A 99 5.81 -19.90 4.01
CA VAL A 99 4.46 -19.47 4.40
C VAL A 99 3.39 -20.41 3.86
N LEU A 100 3.51 -20.87 2.60
CA LEU A 100 2.47 -21.70 2.01
C LEU A 100 2.30 -23.06 2.68
N PRO A 101 3.35 -23.85 2.96
CA PRO A 101 3.19 -25.12 3.68
C PRO A 101 2.64 -24.92 5.07
N ALA A 102 3.11 -23.90 5.80
CA ALA A 102 2.61 -23.59 7.14
C ALA A 102 1.14 -23.22 7.12
N PHE A 103 0.72 -22.41 6.14
CA PHE A 103 -0.68 -22.04 5.96
C PHE A 103 -1.55 -23.22 5.54
N PHE A 104 -1.05 -24.10 4.67
CA PHE A 104 -1.77 -25.32 4.27
C PHE A 104 -1.98 -26.26 5.46
N THR A 105 -0.95 -26.42 6.31
CA THR A 105 -1.06 -27.22 7.54
C THR A 105 -2.12 -26.65 8.47
N LEU A 106 -2.12 -25.33 8.67
CA LEU A 106 -3.13 -24.63 9.45
C LEU A 106 -4.53 -24.81 8.86
N ALA A 107 -4.67 -24.64 7.54
CA ALA A 107 -5.95 -24.81 6.86
C ALA A 107 -6.50 -26.24 7.02
N ARG A 108 -5.64 -27.27 6.97
CA ARG A 108 -6.02 -28.67 7.22
C ARG A 108 -6.43 -28.96 8.66
N GLN A 109 -5.86 -28.26 9.64
CA GLN A 109 -6.29 -28.36 11.03
C GLN A 109 -7.71 -27.80 11.23
N ILE A 110 -8.07 -26.77 10.47
CA ILE A 110 -9.39 -26.14 10.51
C ILE A 110 -10.42 -26.95 9.71
N ASP A 111 -10.02 -27.37 8.51
CA ASP A 111 -10.84 -28.18 7.61
C ASP A 111 -10.02 -29.34 7.03
N PRO A 112 -10.25 -30.59 7.50
CA PRO A 112 -9.53 -31.77 6.99
C PRO A 112 -9.71 -32.02 5.49
N LYS A 113 -10.81 -31.49 4.89
CA LYS A 113 -11.11 -31.63 3.45
C LYS A 113 -10.45 -30.53 2.61
N THR A 114 -9.43 -29.84 3.17
CA THR A 114 -8.70 -28.81 2.46
C THR A 114 -7.87 -29.41 1.31
N GLU A 115 -8.07 -28.87 0.12
CA GLU A 115 -7.34 -29.24 -1.10
C GLU A 115 -6.57 -28.07 -1.66
N TRP A 116 -5.41 -28.37 -2.22
CA TRP A 116 -4.56 -27.43 -2.91
C TRP A 116 -4.49 -27.81 -4.38
N SER A 117 -5.05 -26.96 -5.25
CA SER A 117 -4.99 -27.12 -6.70
C SER A 117 -4.31 -25.94 -7.37
N GLY A 118 -3.07 -26.12 -7.80
CA GLY A 118 -2.29 -25.08 -8.47
C GLY A 118 -2.06 -23.83 -7.62
N HIS A 119 -2.84 -22.78 -7.84
CA HIS A 119 -2.80 -21.51 -7.11
C HIS A 119 -4.03 -21.28 -6.22
N VAL A 120 -4.92 -22.27 -6.13
CA VAL A 120 -6.16 -22.14 -5.36
C VAL A 120 -6.13 -23.09 -4.19
N LEU A 121 -6.42 -22.54 -3.00
CA LEU A 121 -6.65 -23.26 -1.78
C LEU A 121 -8.16 -23.32 -1.53
N SER A 122 -8.73 -24.54 -1.51
CA SER A 122 -10.16 -24.79 -1.30
C SER A 122 -10.39 -25.46 0.06
N LEU A 123 -11.18 -24.83 0.92
CA LEU A 123 -11.65 -25.38 2.18
C LEU A 123 -13.11 -25.79 1.96
N HIS A 124 -13.31 -27.05 1.56
CA HIS A 124 -14.63 -27.54 1.14
C HIS A 124 -15.65 -27.56 2.28
N GLY A 125 -15.25 -27.88 3.51
CA GLY A 125 -16.13 -27.88 4.67
C GLY A 125 -16.63 -26.50 5.09
N LEU A 126 -15.84 -25.45 4.81
CA LEU A 126 -16.16 -24.07 5.12
C LEU A 126 -16.71 -23.28 3.91
N GLY A 127 -16.69 -23.87 2.72
CA GLY A 127 -17.10 -23.21 1.48
C GLY A 127 -16.22 -22.02 1.10
N VAL A 128 -14.96 -22.01 1.53
CA VAL A 128 -14.02 -20.92 1.32
C VAL A 128 -12.98 -21.31 0.29
N GLN A 129 -12.75 -20.43 -0.69
CA GLN A 129 -11.71 -20.60 -1.69
C GLN A 129 -10.83 -19.35 -1.77
N TRP A 130 -9.53 -19.56 -1.77
CA TRP A 130 -8.54 -18.49 -1.88
C TRP A 130 -7.60 -18.73 -3.04
N SER A 131 -7.50 -17.77 -3.94
CA SER A 131 -6.46 -17.71 -4.96
C SER A 131 -5.21 -17.07 -4.38
N ILE A 132 -4.07 -17.70 -4.59
CA ILE A 132 -2.79 -17.24 -4.08
C ILE A 132 -1.95 -16.76 -5.25
N SER A 133 -1.70 -15.47 -5.27
CA SER A 133 -0.81 -14.84 -6.23
C SER A 133 0.52 -14.48 -5.58
N ASN A 134 1.60 -14.66 -6.32
CA ASN A 134 2.94 -14.28 -5.89
C ASN A 134 3.40 -13.10 -6.74
N ASP A 135 3.77 -12.02 -6.09
CA ASP A 135 4.45 -10.95 -6.78
C ASP A 135 5.95 -11.27 -6.90
N ARG A 136 6.42 -11.29 -8.15
CA ARG A 136 7.82 -11.61 -8.47
C ARG A 136 8.80 -10.55 -7.96
N LEU A 137 8.36 -9.30 -7.82
CA LEU A 137 9.23 -8.16 -7.50
C LEU A 137 9.28 -7.81 -6.01
N GLY A 138 8.23 -8.09 -5.24
CA GLY A 138 8.06 -7.53 -3.91
C GLY A 138 8.33 -8.46 -2.73
N GLY A 139 8.42 -9.78 -2.93
CA GLY A 139 8.51 -10.73 -1.80
C GLY A 139 7.26 -10.69 -0.92
N HIS A 140 6.08 -10.46 -1.53
CA HIS A 140 4.79 -10.53 -0.87
C HIS A 140 3.89 -11.57 -1.53
N LEU A 141 2.99 -12.14 -0.74
CA LEU A 141 1.95 -13.06 -1.16
C LEU A 141 0.60 -12.37 -1.04
N LEU A 142 -0.19 -12.50 -2.09
CA LEU A 142 -1.53 -11.97 -2.13
C LEU A 142 -2.54 -13.12 -2.08
N PHE A 143 -3.40 -13.10 -1.07
CA PHE A 143 -4.50 -14.04 -0.91
C PHE A 143 -5.80 -13.35 -1.30
N ILE A 144 -6.43 -13.83 -2.36
CA ILE A 144 -7.66 -13.27 -2.92
C ILE A 144 -8.77 -14.30 -2.75
N PRO A 145 -9.84 -13.99 -2.01
CA PRO A 145 -10.99 -14.87 -1.94
C PRO A 145 -11.67 -14.95 -3.30
N THR A 146 -11.93 -16.17 -3.77
CA THR A 146 -12.52 -16.42 -5.09
C THR A 146 -14.05 -16.56 -5.00
N ASN A 147 -14.56 -16.89 -3.81
CA ASN A 147 -16.00 -17.08 -3.60
C ASN A 147 -16.67 -15.79 -3.09
N PRO A 148 -17.83 -15.38 -3.65
CA PRO A 148 -18.53 -14.14 -3.27
C PRO A 148 -19.07 -14.10 -1.83
N SER A 149 -19.14 -15.21 -1.10
CA SER A 149 -19.54 -15.21 0.32
C SER A 149 -18.45 -14.65 1.26
N THR A 150 -17.80 -13.58 0.83
CA THR A 150 -16.60 -13.00 1.46
C THR A 150 -16.82 -12.44 2.88
N ASN A 151 -18.06 -12.20 3.29
CA ASN A 151 -18.41 -11.75 4.64
C ASN A 151 -18.69 -12.92 5.63
N SER A 152 -18.43 -14.16 5.21
CA SER A 152 -18.58 -15.32 6.10
C SER A 152 -17.70 -15.16 7.34
N PRO A 153 -18.19 -15.52 8.54
CA PRO A 153 -17.40 -15.55 9.77
C PRO A 153 -16.14 -16.43 9.62
N HIS A 154 -16.18 -17.41 8.75
CA HIS A 154 -15.07 -18.30 8.44
C HIS A 154 -13.88 -17.57 7.78
N HIS A 155 -14.14 -16.59 6.91
CA HIS A 155 -13.07 -15.75 6.34
C HIS A 155 -12.36 -14.93 7.41
N LYS A 156 -13.11 -14.35 8.35
CA LYS A 156 -12.53 -13.58 9.47
C LYS A 156 -11.70 -14.48 10.39
N MET A 157 -12.21 -15.64 10.72
CA MET A 157 -11.51 -16.64 11.54
C MET A 157 -10.20 -17.06 10.88
N LEU A 158 -10.24 -17.45 9.59
CA LEU A 158 -9.06 -17.87 8.84
C LEU A 158 -8.00 -16.74 8.74
N ARG A 159 -8.46 -15.50 8.56
CA ARG A 159 -7.60 -14.31 8.57
C ARG A 159 -6.86 -14.14 9.90
N GLU A 160 -7.56 -14.26 11.02
CA GLU A 160 -6.94 -14.14 12.36
C GLU A 160 -5.93 -15.25 12.62
N HIS A 161 -6.25 -16.50 12.24
CA HIS A 161 -5.32 -17.61 12.33
C HIS A 161 -4.08 -17.39 11.46
N MET A 162 -4.25 -16.85 10.25
CA MET A 162 -3.14 -16.48 9.37
C MET A 162 -2.26 -15.39 9.99
N LYS A 163 -2.86 -14.36 10.58
CA LYS A 163 -2.10 -13.30 11.28
C LYS A 163 -1.30 -13.88 12.45
N ASN A 164 -1.89 -14.78 13.22
CA ASN A 164 -1.21 -15.43 14.34
C ASN A 164 -0.08 -16.34 13.85
N LEU A 165 -0.31 -17.14 12.82
CA LEU A 165 0.72 -17.97 12.19
C LEU A 165 1.91 -17.12 11.72
N CYS A 166 1.66 -16.02 11.03
CA CYS A 166 2.72 -15.14 10.54
C CYS A 166 3.56 -14.52 11.67
N ARG A 167 2.98 -14.31 12.85
CA ARG A 167 3.73 -13.81 14.01
C ARG A 167 4.72 -14.82 14.58
N THR A 168 4.46 -16.12 14.43
CA THR A 168 5.33 -17.20 14.91
C THR A 168 6.44 -17.57 13.91
N LEU A 169 6.26 -17.22 12.64
CA LEU A 169 7.23 -17.51 11.59
C LEU A 169 8.39 -16.50 11.62
N VAL A 170 9.61 -17.01 11.66
CA VAL A 170 10.82 -16.20 11.53
C VAL A 170 11.33 -16.28 10.09
N MET A 171 11.47 -15.13 9.44
CA MET A 171 11.93 -15.05 8.06
C MET A 171 13.43 -14.76 7.98
N PRO A 172 14.15 -15.41 7.06
CA PRO A 172 15.54 -15.07 6.81
C PRO A 172 15.65 -13.68 6.21
N LYS A 173 16.69 -12.97 6.60
CA LYS A 173 16.98 -11.61 6.14
C LYS A 173 17.08 -11.58 4.60
N SER A 174 16.20 -10.83 3.95
CA SER A 174 16.20 -10.66 2.49
C SER A 174 17.18 -9.57 2.03
N LYS A 175 17.86 -9.80 0.90
CA LYS A 175 18.70 -8.77 0.25
C LYS A 175 17.84 -7.59 -0.25
N THR A 176 16.60 -7.82 -0.60
CA THR A 176 15.63 -6.82 -1.10
C THR A 176 15.39 -5.68 -0.09
N ARG A 177 15.61 -5.90 1.21
CA ARG A 177 15.48 -4.85 2.24
C ARG A 177 16.40 -3.65 1.99
N TRP A 178 17.63 -3.89 1.52
CA TRP A 178 18.58 -2.83 1.23
C TRP A 178 18.15 -2.00 0.02
N PHE A 179 17.54 -2.65 -0.98
CA PHE A 179 16.95 -1.95 -2.12
C PHE A 179 15.88 -0.94 -1.66
N TRP A 180 14.94 -1.37 -0.81
CA TRP A 180 13.90 -0.49 -0.27
C TRP A 180 14.48 0.64 0.58
N CYS A 181 15.52 0.37 1.37
CA CYS A 181 16.20 1.37 2.18
C CYS A 181 16.85 2.44 1.31
N ILE A 182 17.64 2.04 0.30
CA ILE A 182 18.32 2.95 -0.63
C ILE A 182 17.28 3.76 -1.41
N PHE A 183 16.23 3.12 -1.90
CA PHE A 183 15.17 3.78 -2.64
C PHE A 183 14.44 4.83 -1.79
N THR A 184 14.06 4.49 -0.57
CA THR A 184 13.42 5.43 0.37
C THR A 184 14.36 6.60 0.70
N PHE A 185 15.63 6.31 0.94
CA PHE A 185 16.63 7.34 1.21
C PHE A 185 16.82 8.28 0.02
N ALA A 186 16.91 7.75 -1.19
CA ALA A 186 17.00 8.56 -2.41
C ALA A 186 15.79 9.48 -2.59
N LEU A 187 14.57 8.98 -2.37
CA LEU A 187 13.35 9.78 -2.39
C LEU A 187 13.34 10.86 -1.30
N PHE A 188 13.84 10.53 -0.11
CA PHE A 188 13.94 11.49 0.98
C PHE A 188 14.93 12.62 0.66
N VAL A 189 16.10 12.29 0.13
CA VAL A 189 17.10 13.29 -0.32
C VAL A 189 16.52 14.17 -1.44
N LEU A 190 15.82 13.57 -2.39
CA LEU A 190 15.13 14.32 -3.46
C LEU A 190 14.08 15.28 -2.88
N ALA A 191 13.27 14.82 -1.95
CA ALA A 191 12.24 15.65 -1.30
C ALA A 191 12.86 16.83 -0.54
N ILE A 192 13.96 16.62 0.19
CA ILE A 192 14.69 17.69 0.89
C ILE A 192 15.30 18.66 -0.12
N GLY A 193 15.95 18.18 -1.18
CA GLY A 193 16.53 19.05 -2.21
C GLY A 193 15.49 19.96 -2.86
N LEU A 194 14.31 19.42 -3.16
CA LEU A 194 13.18 20.21 -3.68
C LEU A 194 12.64 21.19 -2.64
N LEU A 195 12.58 20.80 -1.37
CA LEU A 195 12.12 21.68 -0.29
C LEU A 195 13.07 22.87 -0.11
N VAL A 196 14.37 22.63 -0.13
CA VAL A 196 15.38 23.69 -0.05
C VAL A 196 15.25 24.64 -1.23
N LYS A 197 15.08 24.11 -2.44
CA LYS A 197 14.86 24.91 -3.66
C LYS A 197 13.58 25.74 -3.58
N ASP A 198 12.47 25.14 -3.16
CA ASP A 198 11.19 25.84 -2.99
C ASP A 198 11.31 26.95 -1.93
N PHE A 199 12.02 26.68 -0.83
CA PHE A 199 12.24 27.63 0.26
C PHE A 199 13.09 28.82 -0.20
N THR A 200 14.19 28.59 -0.92
CA THR A 200 15.02 29.66 -1.45
C THR A 200 14.26 30.58 -2.40
N MET A 201 13.41 30.02 -3.27
CA MET A 201 12.55 30.82 -4.15
C MET A 201 11.54 31.67 -3.36
N ILE A 202 10.94 31.11 -2.32
CA ILE A 202 10.01 31.84 -1.46
C ILE A 202 10.72 32.99 -0.73
N VAL A 203 11.90 32.73 -0.16
CA VAL A 203 12.71 33.76 0.54
C VAL A 203 13.12 34.88 -0.42
N GLN A 204 13.52 34.56 -1.65
CA GLN A 204 13.84 35.55 -2.68
C GLN A 204 12.62 36.41 -3.03
N GLN A 205 11.45 35.79 -3.26
CA GLN A 205 10.23 36.56 -3.56
C GLN A 205 9.79 37.45 -2.41
N PHE A 206 9.99 37.03 -1.15
CA PHE A 206 9.73 37.88 0.02
C PHE A 206 10.79 38.97 0.14
N GLY A 207 12.06 38.68 -0.13
CA GLY A 207 13.13 39.68 -0.12
C GLY A 207 12.90 40.84 -1.13
N ASP A 208 12.48 40.46 -2.35
CA ASP A 208 12.15 41.41 -3.42
C ASP A 208 10.92 42.27 -3.09
N LEU A 209 10.01 41.79 -2.26
CA LEU A 209 8.83 42.54 -1.80
C LEU A 209 9.15 43.53 -0.67
N TRP A 210 10.21 43.29 0.10
CA TRP A 210 10.56 44.11 1.29
C TRP A 210 11.75 45.06 1.06
N MET A 211 12.45 44.96 -0.07
CA MET A 211 13.49 45.89 -0.50
C MET A 211 13.12 46.52 -1.84
N PRO A 212 12.15 47.44 -1.90
CA PRO A 212 12.04 48.29 -3.08
C PRO A 212 13.26 49.24 -3.08
N LEU A 213 14.08 49.18 -4.14
CA LEU A 213 15.15 50.12 -4.44
C LEU A 213 14.64 51.54 -4.56
#